data_6eb57b38bd31c9abc8adc3a3ec02605d
#
_entry.id   6eb57b38bd31c9abc8adc3a3ec02605d
#
_cell.length_a   1.000
_cell.length_b   1.000
_cell.length_c   1.000
_cell.angle_alpha   90.00
_cell.angle_beta   90.00
_cell.angle_gamma   90.00
#
_symmetry.space_group_name_H-M   'P 1'
#
loop_
_entity.id
_entity.type
_entity.pdbx_description
1 polymer ?
#
loop_
_entity_poly.entity_id
_entity_poly.type
_entity_poly.pdbx_seq_one_letter_code
_entity_poly.pdbx_strand_id
1 'polypeptide(L)'
;MKKLITYHLTILLSLISYSLPLTLKGQEFKPIIPLNTKPLLAGTFAELRPNHFHGGIDLKTESREGLQVLAADKGYISRIKVSPYGYGKMLYITHPSGYVTTYGHLQKYAPEIEAFVKQKQYAQQTYDIDIILDEKQFPVAQGDWVALSGNTGGSQGPHLHFEVRDTSDNGWNPLLFGFKDLIEDTTPPEIINLYGYSLGKDAQIESTQLPRQINKTLQADRTYLTDNISAIGTIGFGIQGFDRQNETMHRNGIYKVTLLLNGEIQFQTVLDKVNYNDTRYLNALIDYEMYTQKRVMVQRLYKLPNNRLDVYPTPPTKRNFGYLTIEEGKQYTVTIIAEDFKGNATTINIPIEGKREILKTPRPEPKGNKQVVATRDNYYELDHGSVYLPENTLYEDVQMLITSKKDSITVGDYHIPAQKYFTVTIKDDSYTPEEASKMFLSRGGTYEPTVYKDGVFTARVRNFGTFTLRKDVTAPTLKAVNFKNGGIVKADTLKILVSDNFSGFSSCSATLNGEWILFEYEPKNKCLTFHFSDIDTTKTDKYELIVNAKDKVGNIGTLKANFTKITTNN
;
A
#
# COMPACT_ATOMS: atom_id res chain seq x y z
N MET A 1 -74.10 -12.05 -58.21
CA MET A 1 -74.25 -11.24 -56.97
C MET A 1 -73.10 -11.54 -56.04
N LYS A 2 -72.03 -10.73 -56.07
CA LYS A 2 -70.85 -10.88 -55.19
C LYS A 2 -70.83 -9.69 -54.27
N LYS A 3 -70.90 -9.94 -52.95
CA LYS A 3 -70.75 -8.91 -51.89
C LYS A 3 -69.28 -8.68 -51.64
N LEU A 4 -68.84 -7.43 -51.87
CA LEU A 4 -67.56 -6.92 -51.43
C LEU A 4 -67.64 -6.65 -49.91
N ILE A 5 -66.73 -7.24 -49.13
CA ILE A 5 -66.48 -6.93 -47.74
C ILE A 5 -65.25 -6.06 -47.67
N THR A 6 -65.42 -4.82 -47.26
CA THR A 6 -64.34 -3.84 -47.06
C THR A 6 -63.80 -3.99 -45.62
N TYR A 7 -62.55 -4.36 -45.45
CA TYR A 7 -61.86 -4.37 -44.14
C TYR A 7 -61.23 -2.99 -43.91
N HIS A 8 -61.69 -2.31 -42.88
CA HIS A 8 -61.01 -1.12 -42.34
C HIS A 8 -59.89 -1.58 -41.40
N LEU A 9 -58.66 -1.34 -41.77
CA LEU A 9 -57.48 -1.56 -40.94
C LEU A 9 -57.22 -0.29 -40.10
N THR A 10 -57.60 -0.30 -38.84
CA THR A 10 -57.28 0.77 -37.89
C THR A 10 -55.85 0.54 -37.35
N ILE A 11 -54.88 1.35 -37.80
CA ILE A 11 -53.53 1.34 -37.26
C ILE A 11 -53.53 2.14 -35.98
N LEU A 12 -53.39 1.44 -34.86
CA LEU A 12 -53.20 2.03 -33.53
C LEU A 12 -51.70 2.34 -33.39
N LEU A 13 -51.28 3.59 -33.59
CA LEU A 13 -49.93 4.05 -33.25
C LEU A 13 -49.82 4.12 -31.69
N SER A 14 -49.21 3.11 -31.11
CA SER A 14 -48.76 3.18 -29.74
C SER A 14 -47.45 4.02 -29.69
N LEU A 15 -47.56 5.25 -29.25
CA LEU A 15 -46.40 6.08 -28.82
C LEU A 15 -45.76 5.43 -27.59
N ILE A 16 -44.75 4.61 -27.82
CA ILE A 16 -43.85 4.19 -26.74
C ILE A 16 -42.95 5.39 -26.47
N SER A 17 -43.29 6.17 -25.45
CA SER A 17 -42.38 7.14 -24.85
C SER A 17 -41.22 6.41 -24.24
N TYR A 18 -40.11 6.31 -24.97
CA TYR A 18 -38.82 5.98 -24.35
C TYR A 18 -38.49 7.13 -23.41
N SER A 19 -38.77 6.94 -22.10
CA SER A 19 -38.13 7.72 -21.06
C SER A 19 -36.65 7.31 -21.09
N LEU A 20 -35.83 8.08 -21.80
CA LEU A 20 -34.38 8.07 -21.60
C LEU A 20 -34.18 8.25 -20.09
N PRO A 21 -33.43 7.37 -19.42
CA PRO A 21 -33.03 7.65 -18.05
C PRO A 21 -32.33 9.01 -18.10
N LEU A 22 -32.84 10.00 -17.37
CA LEU A 22 -32.08 11.19 -17.01
C LEU A 22 -30.82 10.65 -16.30
N THR A 23 -29.74 10.49 -17.02
CA THR A 23 -28.42 10.48 -16.44
C THR A 23 -28.31 11.84 -15.76
N LEU A 24 -28.50 11.88 -14.44
CA LEU A 24 -28.04 12.98 -13.63
C LEU A 24 -26.57 13.20 -14.07
N LYS A 25 -26.31 14.25 -14.84
CA LYS A 25 -24.94 14.73 -15.07
C LYS A 25 -24.43 15.02 -13.67
N GLY A 26 -23.59 14.15 -13.14
CA GLY A 26 -22.91 14.40 -11.89
C GLY A 26 -22.28 15.80 -11.99
N GLN A 27 -22.36 16.54 -10.89
CA GLN A 27 -21.76 17.87 -10.85
C GLN A 27 -20.27 17.73 -11.23
N GLU A 28 -19.75 18.64 -12.05
CA GLU A 28 -18.34 18.62 -12.47
C GLU A 28 -17.44 18.64 -11.22
N PHE A 29 -16.49 17.70 -11.13
CA PHE A 29 -15.52 17.66 -10.05
C PHE A 29 -14.31 18.54 -10.38
N LYS A 30 -14.15 19.63 -9.64
CA LYS A 30 -13.07 20.61 -9.82
C LYS A 30 -12.37 20.87 -8.48
N PRO A 31 -11.59 19.92 -7.98
CA PRO A 31 -10.94 20.08 -6.68
C PRO A 31 -9.84 21.14 -6.75
N ILE A 32 -9.68 21.87 -5.64
CA ILE A 32 -8.51 22.71 -5.38
C ILE A 32 -7.42 21.89 -4.68
N ILE A 33 -6.17 22.35 -4.76
CA ILE A 33 -5.10 21.84 -3.91
C ILE A 33 -5.45 22.12 -2.45
N PRO A 34 -5.44 21.10 -1.58
CA PRO A 34 -5.93 21.24 -0.19
C PRO A 34 -4.94 21.93 0.76
N LEU A 35 -3.96 22.65 0.25
CA LEU A 35 -2.96 23.42 1.01
C LEU A 35 -2.73 24.78 0.34
N ASN A 36 -2.56 25.84 1.15
CA ASN A 36 -2.19 27.18 0.68
C ASN A 36 -0.66 27.32 0.56
N THR A 37 0.01 26.37 -0.07
CA THR A 37 1.45 26.39 -0.33
C THR A 37 1.73 26.10 -1.79
N LYS A 38 2.96 26.41 -2.27
CA LYS A 38 3.39 25.93 -3.60
C LYS A 38 3.27 24.40 -3.66
N PRO A 39 2.62 23.82 -4.68
CA PRO A 39 2.39 22.38 -4.76
C PRO A 39 3.68 21.65 -5.16
N LEU A 40 4.47 21.28 -4.16
CA LEU A 40 5.64 20.43 -4.31
C LEU A 40 5.30 19.01 -3.82
N LEU A 41 5.65 18.00 -4.61
CA LEU A 41 5.37 16.61 -4.31
C LEU A 41 6.54 15.94 -3.56
N ALA A 42 6.20 15.18 -2.53
CA ALA A 42 7.11 14.26 -1.84
C ALA A 42 6.88 12.80 -2.30
N GLY A 43 5.78 12.54 -2.99
CA GLY A 43 5.42 11.26 -3.58
C GLY A 43 4.29 11.43 -4.59
N THR A 44 4.31 10.66 -5.69
CA THR A 44 3.29 10.68 -6.74
C THR A 44 2.31 9.51 -6.62
N PHE A 45 1.15 9.64 -7.29
CA PHE A 45 0.17 8.57 -7.39
C PHE A 45 0.77 7.33 -8.05
N ALA A 46 0.42 6.16 -7.52
CA ALA A 46 0.85 4.84 -7.96
C ALA A 46 2.39 4.64 -7.98
N GLU A 47 3.14 5.44 -7.24
CA GLU A 47 4.55 5.16 -6.95
C GLU A 47 4.70 3.75 -6.37
N LEU A 48 5.71 3.02 -6.85
CA LEU A 48 5.98 1.64 -6.43
C LEU A 48 6.48 1.62 -4.98
N ARG A 49 5.69 1.07 -4.06
CA ARG A 49 6.04 0.90 -2.64
C ARG A 49 6.02 -0.59 -2.26
N PRO A 50 6.62 -1.01 -1.14
CA PRO A 50 6.60 -2.42 -0.73
C PRO A 50 5.17 -2.99 -0.64
N ASN A 51 4.85 -3.95 -1.52
CA ASN A 51 3.56 -4.65 -1.58
C ASN A 51 2.31 -3.83 -1.97
N HIS A 52 2.43 -2.57 -2.34
CA HIS A 52 1.31 -1.73 -2.74
C HIS A 52 1.75 -0.54 -3.59
N PHE A 53 0.84 0.05 -4.34
CA PHE A 53 1.01 1.36 -4.96
C PHE A 53 0.73 2.46 -3.94
N HIS A 54 1.39 3.58 -4.08
CA HIS A 54 1.02 4.80 -3.36
C HIS A 54 -0.38 5.26 -3.77
N GLY A 55 -1.31 5.40 -2.82
CA GLY A 55 -2.74 5.65 -3.09
C GLY A 55 -3.08 7.05 -3.58
N GLY A 56 -2.18 8.01 -3.45
CA GLY A 56 -2.45 9.42 -3.76
C GLY A 56 -1.21 10.20 -4.14
N ILE A 57 -1.20 11.47 -3.79
CA ILE A 57 -0.02 12.33 -3.83
C ILE A 57 0.34 12.79 -2.42
N ASP A 58 1.63 12.94 -2.16
CA ASP A 58 2.15 13.48 -0.91
C ASP A 58 2.56 14.94 -1.15
N LEU A 59 1.76 15.89 -0.64
CA LEU A 59 2.01 17.32 -0.74
C LEU A 59 2.94 17.78 0.39
N LYS A 60 4.04 18.46 0.04
CA LYS A 60 5.01 18.98 1.02
C LYS A 60 4.39 20.09 1.87
N THR A 61 4.72 20.09 3.15
CA THR A 61 4.23 21.03 4.15
C THR A 61 5.35 21.91 4.73
N GLU A 62 6.31 22.31 3.87
CA GLU A 62 7.47 23.12 4.29
C GLU A 62 8.28 22.47 5.43
N SER A 63 8.30 21.13 5.47
CA SER A 63 8.96 20.32 6.51
C SER A 63 8.42 20.56 7.93
N ARG A 64 7.18 21.03 8.07
CA ARG A 64 6.51 21.29 9.36
C ARG A 64 5.10 20.72 9.40
N GLU A 65 4.61 20.48 10.58
CA GLU A 65 3.22 20.17 10.87
C GLU A 65 2.41 21.46 11.10
N GLY A 66 1.08 21.33 11.10
CA GLY A 66 0.17 22.42 11.53
C GLY A 66 -0.27 23.37 10.42
N LEU A 67 -0.03 23.07 9.12
CA LEU A 67 -0.63 23.84 8.04
C LEU A 67 -2.12 23.52 7.93
N GLN A 68 -2.94 24.54 7.64
CA GLN A 68 -4.38 24.32 7.40
C GLN A 68 -4.59 23.45 6.17
N VAL A 69 -5.36 22.38 6.36
CA VAL A 69 -5.84 21.49 5.31
C VAL A 69 -7.25 21.90 4.94
N LEU A 70 -7.49 22.10 3.64
CA LEU A 70 -8.73 22.62 3.10
C LEU A 70 -9.55 21.52 2.42
N ALA A 71 -10.87 21.61 2.48
CA ALA A 71 -11.75 20.76 1.68
C ALA A 71 -11.50 21.01 0.19
N ALA A 72 -11.10 19.99 -0.56
CA ALA A 72 -10.73 20.13 -1.96
C ALA A 72 -11.90 20.51 -2.87
N ASP A 73 -13.12 20.07 -2.54
CA ASP A 73 -14.37 20.48 -3.18
C ASP A 73 -15.49 20.44 -2.14
N LYS A 74 -16.64 21.02 -2.45
CA LYS A 74 -17.83 20.98 -1.59
C LYS A 74 -18.32 19.53 -1.42
N GLY A 75 -18.93 19.25 -0.27
CA GLY A 75 -19.45 17.94 0.04
C GLY A 75 -19.78 17.78 1.52
N TYR A 76 -19.52 16.60 2.07
CA TYR A 76 -19.65 16.35 3.51
C TYR A 76 -18.58 15.37 3.98
N ILE A 77 -18.17 15.48 5.22
CA ILE A 77 -17.25 14.53 5.84
C ILE A 77 -18.00 13.21 6.03
N SER A 78 -17.69 12.21 5.22
CA SER A 78 -18.39 10.92 5.21
C SER A 78 -17.74 9.86 6.09
N ARG A 79 -16.46 10.01 6.42
CA ARG A 79 -15.74 9.07 7.31
C ARG A 79 -14.57 9.76 8.00
N ILE A 80 -14.35 9.41 9.25
CA ILE A 80 -13.17 9.78 10.02
C ILE A 80 -12.55 8.52 10.60
N LYS A 81 -11.24 8.35 10.38
CA LYS A 81 -10.51 7.21 10.91
C LYS A 81 -9.27 7.67 11.66
N VAL A 82 -9.06 7.11 12.85
CA VAL A 82 -7.85 7.31 13.65
C VAL A 82 -7.23 5.95 13.92
N SER A 83 -5.94 5.83 13.60
CA SER A 83 -5.16 4.63 13.90
C SER A 83 -3.70 5.03 14.16
N PRO A 84 -2.94 4.31 15.01
CA PRO A 84 -1.51 4.56 15.16
C PRO A 84 -0.69 4.11 13.93
N TYR A 85 -1.32 3.37 12.98
CA TYR A 85 -0.67 2.79 11.81
C TYR A 85 -1.24 3.34 10.51
N GLY A 86 -0.60 2.99 9.38
CA GLY A 86 -1.07 3.37 8.04
C GLY A 86 -1.17 4.88 7.87
N TYR A 87 -2.34 5.38 7.51
CA TYR A 87 -2.57 6.81 7.29
C TYR A 87 -2.72 7.67 8.57
N GLY A 88 -2.64 7.07 9.75
CA GLY A 88 -2.74 7.84 11.00
C GLY A 88 -4.14 8.41 11.25
N LYS A 89 -4.21 9.72 11.49
CA LYS A 89 -5.46 10.48 11.53
C LYS A 89 -5.87 10.81 10.08
N MET A 90 -7.08 10.38 9.69
CA MET A 90 -7.56 10.40 8.32
C MET A 90 -8.99 10.93 8.23
N LEU A 91 -9.28 11.70 7.19
CA LEU A 91 -10.58 12.29 6.93
C LEU A 91 -10.97 12.02 5.47
N TYR A 92 -12.26 11.73 5.23
CA TYR A 92 -12.85 11.50 3.91
C TYR A 92 -13.98 12.49 3.67
N ILE A 93 -13.98 13.11 2.48
CA ILE A 93 -15.06 13.99 2.05
C ILE A 93 -15.71 13.37 0.80
N THR A 94 -17.01 13.10 0.88
CA THR A 94 -17.81 12.66 -0.27
C THR A 94 -18.39 13.88 -0.96
N HIS A 95 -18.22 13.94 -2.29
CA HIS A 95 -18.62 15.06 -3.14
C HIS A 95 -19.85 14.74 -3.98
N PRO A 96 -20.68 15.73 -4.34
CA PRO A 96 -21.86 15.54 -5.21
C PRO A 96 -21.51 14.97 -6.60
N SER A 97 -20.26 15.06 -7.01
CA SER A 97 -19.72 14.47 -8.25
C SER A 97 -19.63 12.94 -8.21
N GLY A 98 -19.76 12.31 -7.02
CA GLY A 98 -19.53 10.88 -6.79
C GLY A 98 -18.07 10.53 -6.46
N TYR A 99 -17.15 11.48 -6.48
CA TYR A 99 -15.79 11.26 -5.97
C TYR A 99 -15.70 11.42 -4.45
N VAL A 100 -14.67 10.83 -3.87
CA VAL A 100 -14.31 10.96 -2.46
C VAL A 100 -12.87 11.45 -2.39
N THR A 101 -12.63 12.57 -1.69
CA THR A 101 -11.26 12.97 -1.37
C THR A 101 -10.85 12.49 0.02
N THR A 102 -9.58 12.14 0.17
CA THR A 102 -9.05 11.56 1.39
C THR A 102 -7.80 12.32 1.82
N TYR A 103 -7.71 12.63 3.11
CA TYR A 103 -6.65 13.43 3.71
C TYR A 103 -6.00 12.61 4.82
N GLY A 104 -4.73 12.27 4.68
CA GLY A 104 -4.00 11.41 5.61
C GLY A 104 -2.87 12.10 6.36
N HIS A 105 -2.33 11.41 7.35
CA HIS A 105 -1.23 11.83 8.23
C HIS A 105 -1.51 13.12 9.02
N LEU A 106 -2.79 13.44 9.25
CA LEU A 106 -3.21 14.67 9.90
C LEU A 106 -2.67 14.77 11.33
N GLN A 107 -2.33 15.98 11.75
CA GLN A 107 -1.96 16.27 13.14
C GLN A 107 -3.20 16.33 14.03
N LYS A 108 -4.22 17.10 13.60
CA LYS A 108 -5.44 17.40 14.32
C LYS A 108 -6.54 17.79 13.35
N TYR A 109 -7.78 17.51 13.68
CA TYR A 109 -8.93 18.00 12.91
C TYR A 109 -9.28 19.45 13.28
N ALA A 110 -10.12 20.12 12.49
CA ALA A 110 -10.70 21.39 12.84
C ALA A 110 -11.51 21.28 14.16
N PRO A 111 -11.67 22.37 14.95
CA PRO A 111 -12.12 22.28 16.34
C PRO A 111 -13.41 21.48 16.57
N GLU A 112 -14.44 21.69 15.77
CA GLU A 112 -15.71 20.95 15.90
C GLU A 112 -15.56 19.46 15.61
N ILE A 113 -14.80 19.12 14.57
CA ILE A 113 -14.52 17.74 14.18
C ILE A 113 -13.67 17.06 15.26
N GLU A 114 -12.64 17.75 15.76
CA GLU A 114 -11.77 17.24 16.83
C GLU A 114 -12.56 16.95 18.11
N ALA A 115 -13.47 17.86 18.52
CA ALA A 115 -14.30 17.66 19.69
C ALA A 115 -15.21 16.42 19.54
N PHE A 116 -15.81 16.25 18.35
CA PHE A 116 -16.61 15.07 18.03
C PHE A 116 -15.80 13.78 18.07
N VAL A 117 -14.61 13.78 17.48
CA VAL A 117 -13.69 12.62 17.49
C VAL A 117 -13.31 12.24 18.90
N LYS A 118 -12.89 13.20 19.72
CA LYS A 118 -12.57 13.00 21.15
C LYS A 118 -13.74 12.44 21.93
N GLN A 119 -14.95 12.99 21.75
CA GLN A 119 -16.17 12.46 22.38
C GLN A 119 -16.38 10.97 22.06
N LYS A 120 -16.18 10.57 20.77
CA LYS A 120 -16.31 9.16 20.37
C LYS A 120 -15.22 8.28 20.98
N GLN A 121 -13.96 8.75 21.00
CA GLN A 121 -12.85 8.04 21.62
C GLN A 121 -13.07 7.80 23.12
N TYR A 122 -13.52 8.81 23.86
CA TYR A 122 -13.85 8.70 25.27
C TYR A 122 -15.07 7.78 25.53
N ALA A 123 -16.12 7.89 24.71
CA ALA A 123 -17.30 7.03 24.83
C ALA A 123 -16.99 5.54 24.56
N GLN A 124 -16.04 5.25 23.66
CA GLN A 124 -15.62 3.89 23.31
C GLN A 124 -14.38 3.42 24.11
N GLN A 125 -13.77 4.30 24.89
CA GLN A 125 -12.53 4.06 25.64
C GLN A 125 -11.41 3.47 24.76
N THR A 126 -11.20 4.06 23.57
CA THR A 126 -10.19 3.62 22.62
C THR A 126 -9.58 4.79 21.84
N TYR A 127 -8.31 4.66 21.47
CA TYR A 127 -7.66 5.59 20.54
C TYR A 127 -8.09 5.32 19.09
N ASP A 128 -8.15 4.03 18.71
CA ASP A 128 -8.50 3.61 17.35
C ASP A 128 -10.00 3.74 17.13
N ILE A 129 -10.40 4.55 16.16
CA ILE A 129 -11.81 4.69 15.76
C ILE A 129 -11.96 4.70 14.25
N ASP A 130 -13.13 4.27 13.79
CA ASP A 130 -13.54 4.31 12.39
C ASP A 130 -15.02 4.68 12.34
N ILE A 131 -15.34 5.93 12.00
CA ILE A 131 -16.66 6.53 12.12
C ILE A 131 -17.18 6.85 10.73
N ILE A 132 -18.32 6.25 10.36
CA ILE A 132 -19.07 6.61 9.17
C ILE A 132 -20.10 7.67 9.56
N LEU A 133 -20.23 8.71 8.73
CA LEU A 133 -21.06 9.88 8.97
C LEU A 133 -22.10 10.04 7.84
N ASP A 134 -23.23 10.62 8.17
CA ASP A 134 -24.24 10.99 7.17
C ASP A 134 -23.99 12.41 6.61
N GLU A 135 -24.67 12.72 5.49
CA GLU A 135 -24.47 13.96 4.75
C GLU A 135 -24.83 15.25 5.50
N LYS A 136 -25.59 15.15 6.59
CA LYS A 136 -26.09 16.31 7.35
C LYS A 136 -25.17 16.71 8.50
N GLN A 137 -24.28 15.81 8.91
CA GLN A 137 -23.53 15.99 10.15
C GLN A 137 -22.40 17.00 10.03
N PHE A 138 -21.59 16.94 8.96
CA PHE A 138 -20.49 17.87 8.69
C PHE A 138 -20.47 18.23 7.20
N PRO A 139 -21.41 19.07 6.73
CA PRO A 139 -21.33 19.65 5.38
C PRO A 139 -20.13 20.59 5.30
N VAL A 140 -19.47 20.62 4.16
CA VAL A 140 -18.32 21.50 3.89
C VAL A 140 -18.44 22.17 2.53
N ALA A 141 -18.01 23.42 2.45
CA ALA A 141 -17.78 24.13 1.20
C ALA A 141 -16.35 23.86 0.70
N GLN A 142 -16.12 24.09 -0.59
CA GLN A 142 -14.75 24.09 -1.12
C GLN A 142 -13.92 25.17 -0.43
N GLY A 143 -12.73 24.80 0.06
CA GLY A 143 -11.82 25.70 0.75
C GLY A 143 -12.07 25.82 2.27
N ASP A 144 -13.08 25.16 2.83
CA ASP A 144 -13.26 25.11 4.28
C ASP A 144 -12.07 24.45 4.98
N TRP A 145 -11.65 25.00 6.10
CA TRP A 145 -10.62 24.42 6.96
C TRP A 145 -11.17 23.17 7.67
N VAL A 146 -10.59 22.00 7.39
CA VAL A 146 -11.05 20.70 7.92
C VAL A 146 -10.06 20.04 8.86
N ALA A 147 -8.76 20.33 8.74
CA ALA A 147 -7.71 19.73 9.57
C ALA A 147 -6.41 20.55 9.55
N LEU A 148 -5.44 20.08 10.33
CA LEU A 148 -4.03 20.50 10.27
C LEU A 148 -3.18 19.36 9.72
N SER A 149 -2.24 19.68 8.82
CA SER A 149 -1.25 18.74 8.30
C SER A 149 -0.34 18.22 9.41
N GLY A 150 0.12 16.99 9.29
CA GLY A 150 0.89 16.35 10.35
C GLY A 150 1.89 15.32 9.85
N ASN A 151 2.13 14.34 10.75
CA ASN A 151 3.07 13.24 10.53
C ASN A 151 2.61 11.96 11.25
N THR A 152 1.30 11.77 11.47
CA THR A 152 0.77 10.59 12.21
C THR A 152 0.79 9.32 11.35
N GLY A 153 0.76 8.15 12.00
CA GLY A 153 0.77 6.85 11.31
C GLY A 153 2.11 6.49 10.68
N GLY A 154 2.09 5.86 9.51
CA GLY A 154 3.27 5.33 8.82
C GLY A 154 4.14 6.35 8.09
N SER A 155 3.91 7.65 8.27
CA SER A 155 4.67 8.74 7.65
C SER A 155 6.10 8.84 8.17
N GLN A 156 7.06 9.17 7.29
CA GLN A 156 8.48 9.36 7.63
C GLN A 156 8.86 10.83 7.90
N GLY A 157 7.95 11.77 7.64
CA GLY A 157 8.16 13.19 7.84
C GLY A 157 6.91 14.01 7.52
N PRO A 158 6.80 15.29 7.96
CA PRO A 158 5.62 16.10 7.75
C PRO A 158 5.25 16.25 6.27
N HIS A 159 4.01 15.86 5.92
CA HIS A 159 3.40 16.05 4.61
C HIS A 159 1.88 15.85 4.71
N LEU A 160 1.15 16.24 3.68
CA LEU A 160 -0.26 15.89 3.53
C LEU A 160 -0.37 14.81 2.45
N HIS A 161 -0.84 13.61 2.85
CA HIS A 161 -1.26 12.59 1.90
C HIS A 161 -2.68 12.90 1.41
N PHE A 162 -2.85 13.00 0.09
CA PHE A 162 -4.12 13.36 -0.55
C PHE A 162 -4.50 12.37 -1.65
N GLU A 163 -5.74 11.88 -1.62
CA GLU A 163 -6.25 10.95 -2.64
C GLU A 163 -7.56 11.45 -3.24
N VAL A 164 -7.81 11.03 -4.48
CA VAL A 164 -9.12 11.06 -5.13
C VAL A 164 -9.54 9.63 -5.39
N ARG A 165 -10.72 9.25 -4.90
CA ARG A 165 -11.30 7.91 -5.06
C ARG A 165 -12.65 7.99 -5.74
N ASP A 166 -13.06 6.90 -6.39
CA ASP A 166 -14.46 6.70 -6.77
C ASP A 166 -15.18 5.76 -5.78
N THR A 167 -16.47 5.55 -6.01
CA THR A 167 -17.32 4.70 -5.15
C THR A 167 -17.03 3.20 -5.27
N SER A 168 -16.12 2.80 -6.17
CA SER A 168 -15.71 1.41 -6.39
C SER A 168 -14.32 1.10 -5.82
N ASP A 169 -13.83 1.92 -4.87
CA ASP A 169 -12.49 1.82 -4.28
C ASP A 169 -11.34 1.91 -5.29
N ASN A 170 -11.56 2.57 -6.42
CA ASN A 170 -10.46 2.94 -7.29
C ASN A 170 -9.85 4.26 -6.82
N GLY A 171 -8.54 4.29 -6.63
CA GLY A 171 -7.76 5.52 -6.55
C GLY A 171 -7.49 6.05 -7.94
N TRP A 172 -7.71 7.34 -8.12
CA TRP A 172 -7.43 8.08 -9.34
C TRP A 172 -6.24 9.01 -9.13
N ASN A 173 -5.41 9.16 -10.16
CA ASN A 173 -4.32 10.11 -10.10
C ASN A 173 -4.86 11.54 -9.93
N PRO A 174 -4.60 12.23 -8.80
CA PRO A 174 -5.11 13.57 -8.57
C PRO A 174 -4.69 14.58 -9.64
N LEU A 175 -3.58 14.33 -10.35
CA LEU A 175 -3.09 15.20 -11.41
C LEU A 175 -4.04 15.26 -12.63
N LEU A 176 -4.92 14.28 -12.80
CA LEU A 176 -5.96 14.27 -13.86
C LEU A 176 -7.05 15.33 -13.62
N PHE A 177 -7.19 15.85 -12.40
CA PHE A 177 -8.25 16.79 -12.00
C PHE A 177 -7.77 18.25 -11.95
N GLY A 178 -6.86 18.64 -12.83
CA GLY A 178 -6.36 20.01 -12.97
C GLY A 178 -5.10 20.33 -12.15
N PHE A 179 -4.67 19.48 -11.23
CA PHE A 179 -3.45 19.73 -10.44
C PHE A 179 -2.18 19.73 -11.28
N LYS A 180 -2.20 19.05 -12.44
CA LYS A 180 -1.11 19.06 -13.41
C LYS A 180 -0.65 20.47 -13.77
N ASP A 181 -1.58 21.40 -13.96
CA ASP A 181 -1.27 22.75 -14.46
C ASP A 181 -0.62 23.63 -13.38
N LEU A 182 -0.78 23.25 -12.11
CA LEU A 182 -0.22 23.93 -10.95
C LEU A 182 1.19 23.44 -10.56
N ILE A 183 1.62 22.31 -11.13
CA ILE A 183 2.93 21.68 -10.87
C ILE A 183 3.88 22.05 -12.00
N GLU A 184 5.00 22.66 -11.66
CA GLU A 184 6.08 22.94 -12.61
C GLU A 184 7.02 21.74 -12.68
N ASP A 185 7.13 21.15 -13.88
CA ASP A 185 8.06 20.05 -14.14
C ASP A 185 8.48 20.03 -15.61
N THR A 186 9.80 20.06 -15.82
CA THR A 186 10.47 19.98 -17.13
C THR A 186 11.57 18.91 -17.14
N THR A 187 11.64 18.11 -16.07
CA THR A 187 12.71 17.13 -15.87
C THR A 187 12.22 15.76 -16.34
N PRO A 188 12.83 15.13 -17.35
CA PRO A 188 12.44 13.78 -17.73
C PRO A 188 12.84 12.74 -16.68
N PRO A 189 12.11 11.61 -16.58
CA PRO A 189 12.44 10.52 -15.67
C PRO A 189 13.88 10.02 -15.84
N GLU A 190 14.52 9.70 -14.72
CA GLU A 190 15.87 9.12 -14.68
C GLU A 190 15.78 7.58 -14.63
N ILE A 191 16.37 6.91 -15.62
CA ILE A 191 16.51 5.44 -15.63
C ILE A 191 17.88 5.08 -15.10
N ILE A 192 17.93 4.50 -13.90
CA ILE A 192 19.18 4.09 -13.24
C ILE A 192 19.73 2.84 -13.90
N ASN A 193 18.93 1.76 -13.91
CA ASN A 193 19.32 0.45 -14.41
C ASN A 193 18.33 -0.08 -15.43
N LEU A 194 18.88 -0.79 -16.42
CA LEU A 194 18.16 -1.56 -17.43
C LEU A 194 18.51 -3.03 -17.28
N TYR A 195 17.52 -3.91 -17.33
CA TYR A 195 17.69 -5.36 -17.25
C TYR A 195 17.03 -6.08 -18.42
N GLY A 196 17.69 -7.11 -18.93
CA GLY A 196 17.11 -8.07 -19.86
C GLY A 196 16.83 -9.40 -19.15
N TYR A 197 15.75 -10.06 -19.53
CA TYR A 197 15.25 -11.31 -18.94
C TYR A 197 15.06 -12.37 -20.02
N SER A 198 15.64 -13.55 -19.80
CA SER A 198 15.37 -14.76 -20.59
C SER A 198 14.09 -15.39 -20.05
N LEU A 199 12.97 -15.33 -20.77
CA LEU A 199 11.65 -15.74 -20.28
C LEU A 199 11.27 -17.16 -20.75
N GLY A 200 11.72 -17.58 -21.90
CA GLY A 200 11.53 -18.95 -22.41
C GLY A 200 12.53 -19.96 -21.84
N LYS A 201 12.21 -21.26 -21.94
CA LYS A 201 13.10 -22.34 -21.48
C LYS A 201 14.46 -22.31 -22.18
N ASP A 202 14.47 -22.08 -23.51
CA ASP A 202 15.65 -22.08 -24.34
C ASP A 202 16.11 -20.67 -24.72
N ALA A 203 15.51 -19.64 -24.10
CA ALA A 203 15.85 -18.25 -24.33
C ALA A 203 17.15 -17.90 -23.61
N GLN A 204 17.92 -16.99 -24.20
CA GLN A 204 19.11 -16.39 -23.58
C GLN A 204 19.28 -14.94 -24.06
N ILE A 205 19.91 -14.15 -23.22
CA ILE A 205 20.43 -12.82 -23.56
C ILE A 205 21.95 -12.87 -23.35
N GLU A 206 22.71 -12.59 -24.42
CA GLU A 206 24.15 -12.87 -24.46
C GLU A 206 24.39 -14.35 -24.08
N SER A 207 25.23 -14.64 -23.11
CA SER A 207 25.58 -16.00 -22.69
C SER A 207 24.85 -16.45 -21.40
N THR A 208 23.69 -15.80 -21.02
CA THR A 208 23.02 -16.07 -19.75
C THR A 208 21.51 -16.27 -19.87
N GLN A 209 20.96 -17.09 -18.98
CA GLN A 209 19.52 -17.23 -18.73
C GLN A 209 19.06 -16.50 -17.46
N LEU A 210 19.99 -15.90 -16.70
CA LEU A 210 19.68 -15.07 -15.55
C LEU A 210 19.40 -13.62 -15.96
N PRO A 211 18.72 -12.82 -15.11
CA PRO A 211 18.56 -11.39 -15.33
C PRO A 211 19.90 -10.70 -15.59
N ARG A 212 20.03 -10.03 -16.72
CA ARG A 212 21.25 -9.38 -17.18
C ARG A 212 21.10 -7.87 -17.09
N GLN A 213 21.94 -7.21 -16.32
CA GLN A 213 22.04 -5.75 -16.36
C GLN A 213 22.72 -5.32 -17.67
N ILE A 214 22.11 -4.35 -18.35
CA ILE A 214 22.54 -3.83 -19.65
C ILE A 214 23.00 -2.39 -19.46
N ASN A 215 24.24 -2.11 -19.90
CA ASN A 215 24.79 -0.76 -19.88
C ASN A 215 24.15 0.10 -20.98
N LYS A 216 24.02 1.39 -20.72
CA LYS A 216 23.49 2.37 -21.66
C LYS A 216 24.32 3.64 -21.63
N THR A 217 24.49 4.28 -22.77
CA THR A 217 25.27 5.51 -22.94
C THR A 217 24.37 6.64 -23.43
N LEU A 218 24.45 7.80 -22.78
CA LEU A 218 23.72 8.99 -23.20
C LEU A 218 24.28 9.52 -24.54
N GLN A 219 23.40 9.78 -25.50
CA GLN A 219 23.71 10.30 -26.82
C GLN A 219 23.55 11.84 -26.88
N ALA A 220 24.04 12.45 -27.93
CA ALA A 220 23.96 13.89 -28.14
C ALA A 220 22.53 14.42 -28.27
N ASP A 221 21.60 13.60 -28.75
CA ASP A 221 20.15 13.88 -28.86
C ASP A 221 19.37 13.66 -27.55
N ARG A 222 20.08 13.38 -26.46
CA ARG A 222 19.55 13.06 -25.12
C ARG A 222 18.79 11.73 -25.03
N THR A 223 18.89 10.85 -26.04
CA THR A 223 18.46 9.46 -25.92
C THR A 223 19.58 8.62 -25.31
N TYR A 224 19.26 7.42 -24.82
CA TYR A 224 20.23 6.42 -24.42
C TYR A 224 20.33 5.34 -25.50
N LEU A 225 21.55 4.85 -25.73
CA LEU A 225 21.84 3.72 -26.60
C LEU A 225 22.61 2.67 -25.83
N THR A 226 22.27 1.39 -26.02
CA THR A 226 23.08 0.26 -25.51
C THR A 226 24.04 -0.22 -26.57
N ASP A 227 25.03 -1.03 -26.17
CA ASP A 227 25.74 -1.87 -27.12
C ASP A 227 24.75 -2.84 -27.80
N ASN A 228 25.13 -3.35 -28.99
CA ASN A 228 24.38 -4.40 -29.65
C ASN A 228 24.41 -5.68 -28.79
N ILE A 229 23.26 -6.23 -28.42
CA ILE A 229 23.18 -7.44 -27.60
C ILE A 229 22.72 -8.64 -28.44
N SER A 230 23.35 -9.79 -28.23
CA SER A 230 22.86 -11.05 -28.78
C SER A 230 21.73 -11.62 -27.93
N ALA A 231 20.67 -12.09 -28.57
CA ALA A 231 19.55 -12.74 -27.87
C ALA A 231 18.89 -13.78 -28.78
N ILE A 232 18.20 -14.75 -28.17
CA ILE A 232 17.40 -15.76 -28.87
C ILE A 232 16.23 -16.22 -28.02
N GLY A 233 15.11 -16.59 -28.65
CA GLY A 233 13.90 -17.07 -27.99
C GLY A 233 13.07 -15.94 -27.37
N THR A 234 12.28 -16.24 -26.36
CA THR A 234 11.39 -15.26 -25.71
C THR A 234 12.15 -14.49 -24.62
N ILE A 235 12.27 -13.18 -24.79
CA ILE A 235 12.91 -12.29 -23.83
C ILE A 235 11.96 -11.19 -23.35
N GLY A 236 12.34 -10.49 -22.30
CA GLY A 236 11.67 -9.30 -21.79
C GLY A 236 12.67 -8.31 -21.19
N PHE A 237 12.17 -7.15 -20.81
CA PHE A 237 12.99 -6.10 -20.21
C PHE A 237 12.41 -5.63 -18.88
N GLY A 238 13.22 -4.93 -18.10
CA GLY A 238 12.80 -4.24 -16.88
C GLY A 238 13.67 -3.03 -16.63
N ILE A 239 13.10 -2.01 -16.00
CA ILE A 239 13.78 -0.77 -15.66
C ILE A 239 13.71 -0.48 -14.17
N GLN A 240 14.78 0.07 -13.62
CA GLN A 240 14.77 0.79 -12.36
C GLN A 240 14.95 2.27 -12.64
N GLY A 241 14.00 3.07 -12.21
CA GLY A 241 14.02 4.52 -12.43
C GLY A 241 13.13 5.24 -11.45
N PHE A 242 13.15 6.54 -11.54
CA PHE A 242 12.30 7.46 -10.81
C PHE A 242 12.14 8.75 -11.60
N ASP A 243 11.20 9.55 -11.21
CA ASP A 243 10.97 10.90 -11.70
C ASP A 243 11.33 11.93 -10.64
N ARG A 244 11.51 13.20 -11.03
CA ARG A 244 11.73 14.33 -10.13
C ARG A 244 10.98 15.55 -10.64
N GLN A 245 10.17 16.13 -9.78
CA GLN A 245 9.63 17.46 -10.04
C GLN A 245 10.71 18.54 -9.88
N ASN A 246 10.62 19.63 -10.63
CA ASN A 246 11.47 20.81 -10.42
C ASN A 246 11.45 21.27 -8.95
N GLU A 247 12.58 21.83 -8.46
CA GLU A 247 12.72 22.38 -7.11
C GLU A 247 12.61 21.36 -5.95
N THR A 248 12.56 20.06 -6.25
CA THR A 248 12.57 19.02 -5.22
C THR A 248 13.54 17.91 -5.52
N MET A 249 14.16 17.36 -4.47
CA MET A 249 15.07 16.21 -4.59
C MET A 249 14.36 14.86 -4.35
N HIS A 250 13.04 14.87 -4.11
CA HIS A 250 12.28 13.65 -3.92
C HIS A 250 12.24 12.81 -5.20
N ARG A 251 12.30 11.50 -5.03
CA ARG A 251 12.17 10.53 -6.11
C ARG A 251 10.71 10.11 -6.20
N ASN A 252 10.07 10.51 -7.26
CA ASN A 252 8.68 10.18 -7.58
C ASN A 252 8.58 8.95 -8.47
N GLY A 253 7.40 8.39 -8.65
CA GLY A 253 7.13 7.30 -9.59
C GLY A 253 7.14 7.78 -11.05
N ILE A 254 7.51 6.88 -11.96
CA ILE A 254 7.36 7.10 -13.41
C ILE A 254 5.88 6.89 -13.75
N TYR A 255 5.28 7.85 -14.46
CA TYR A 255 3.85 7.82 -14.78
C TYR A 255 3.49 6.81 -15.87
N LYS A 256 4.31 6.77 -16.95
CA LYS A 256 4.02 5.93 -18.12
C LYS A 256 5.29 5.30 -18.65
N VAL A 257 5.22 4.01 -19.00
CA VAL A 257 6.33 3.31 -19.65
C VAL A 257 5.80 2.56 -20.87
N THR A 258 6.46 2.77 -22.01
CA THR A 258 6.13 2.12 -23.29
C THR A 258 7.34 1.31 -23.78
N LEU A 259 7.11 0.06 -24.17
CA LEU A 259 8.09 -0.83 -24.81
C LEU A 259 7.67 -1.06 -26.26
N LEU A 260 8.57 -0.78 -27.20
CA LEU A 260 8.36 -1.01 -28.63
C LEU A 260 9.37 -2.04 -29.17
N LEU A 261 8.96 -2.82 -30.16
CA LEU A 261 9.82 -3.67 -30.99
C LEU A 261 9.70 -3.22 -32.42
N ASN A 262 10.80 -2.77 -33.04
CA ASN A 262 10.84 -2.25 -34.40
C ASN A 262 9.78 -1.15 -34.65
N GLY A 263 9.56 -0.27 -33.66
CA GLY A 263 8.58 0.81 -33.70
C GLY A 263 7.14 0.43 -33.34
N GLU A 264 6.85 -0.86 -33.15
CA GLU A 264 5.49 -1.32 -32.76
C GLU A 264 5.39 -1.51 -31.24
N ILE A 265 4.33 -0.95 -30.61
CA ILE A 265 4.10 -1.07 -29.16
C ILE A 265 3.81 -2.53 -28.79
N GLN A 266 4.63 -3.11 -27.90
CA GLN A 266 4.46 -4.45 -27.35
C GLN A 266 3.92 -4.46 -25.92
N PHE A 267 4.22 -3.38 -25.15
CA PHE A 267 3.79 -3.26 -23.76
C PHE A 267 3.67 -1.79 -23.37
N GLN A 268 2.72 -1.49 -22.50
CA GLN A 268 2.58 -0.15 -21.93
C GLN A 268 1.96 -0.25 -20.54
N THR A 269 2.42 0.58 -19.61
CA THR A 269 1.77 0.89 -18.35
C THR A 269 1.43 2.38 -18.29
N VAL A 270 0.25 2.71 -17.75
CA VAL A 270 -0.18 4.09 -17.48
C VAL A 270 -0.80 4.13 -16.08
N LEU A 271 -0.36 5.08 -15.26
CA LEU A 271 -0.75 5.16 -13.85
C LEU A 271 -1.82 6.25 -13.64
N ASP A 272 -2.96 6.10 -14.33
CA ASP A 272 -4.13 6.96 -14.19
C ASP A 272 -5.01 6.55 -13.00
N LYS A 273 -5.13 5.24 -12.82
CA LYS A 273 -6.06 4.63 -11.87
C LYS A 273 -5.50 3.30 -11.35
N VAL A 274 -5.77 3.01 -10.08
CA VAL A 274 -5.45 1.71 -9.46
C VAL A 274 -6.61 1.29 -8.56
N ASN A 275 -7.10 0.05 -8.71
CA ASN A 275 -8.02 -0.53 -7.75
C ASN A 275 -7.26 -0.95 -6.47
N TYR A 276 -7.68 -0.46 -5.31
CA TYR A 276 -6.97 -0.74 -4.06
C TYR A 276 -7.02 -2.20 -3.63
N ASN A 277 -8.06 -2.96 -4.04
CA ASN A 277 -8.13 -4.39 -3.78
C ASN A 277 -7.06 -5.18 -4.56
N ASP A 278 -6.61 -4.63 -5.70
CA ASP A 278 -5.62 -5.23 -6.58
C ASP A 278 -4.20 -4.65 -6.40
N THR A 279 -4.03 -3.65 -5.51
CA THR A 279 -2.75 -2.94 -5.33
C THR A 279 -1.56 -3.89 -5.09
N ARG A 280 -1.78 -5.05 -4.43
CA ARG A 280 -0.72 -6.02 -4.16
C ARG A 280 -0.22 -6.76 -5.41
N TYR A 281 -0.96 -6.74 -6.52
CA TYR A 281 -0.45 -7.23 -7.81
C TYR A 281 0.74 -6.43 -8.33
N LEU A 282 1.11 -5.31 -7.68
CA LEU A 282 2.39 -4.65 -7.86
C LEU A 282 3.56 -5.65 -7.73
N ASN A 283 3.47 -6.65 -6.84
CA ASN A 283 4.52 -7.67 -6.69
C ASN A 283 4.70 -8.53 -7.95
N ALA A 284 3.70 -8.58 -8.85
CA ALA A 284 3.82 -9.18 -10.17
C ALA A 284 4.32 -8.20 -11.24
N LEU A 285 4.20 -6.89 -11.00
CA LEU A 285 4.74 -5.85 -11.89
C LEU A 285 6.25 -5.66 -11.68
N ILE A 286 6.75 -5.84 -10.46
CA ILE A 286 8.18 -5.70 -10.17
C ILE A 286 8.92 -7.05 -10.20
N ASP A 287 10.23 -7.03 -10.35
CA ASP A 287 11.09 -8.16 -10.03
C ASP A 287 11.18 -8.30 -8.49
N TYR A 288 10.24 -9.09 -7.94
CA TYR A 288 10.09 -9.23 -6.48
C TYR A 288 11.30 -9.91 -5.83
N GLU A 289 11.95 -10.85 -6.53
CA GLU A 289 13.16 -11.50 -6.04
C GLU A 289 14.29 -10.48 -5.89
N MET A 290 14.55 -9.67 -6.92
CA MET A 290 15.56 -8.62 -6.88
C MET A 290 15.24 -7.57 -5.80
N TYR A 291 13.96 -7.22 -5.63
CA TYR A 291 13.54 -6.33 -4.55
C TYR A 291 13.86 -6.90 -3.16
N THR A 292 13.54 -8.16 -2.92
CA THR A 292 13.75 -8.77 -1.59
C THR A 292 15.21 -9.05 -1.29
N GLN A 293 16.03 -9.40 -2.29
CA GLN A 293 17.47 -9.67 -2.14
C GLN A 293 18.31 -8.40 -2.05
N LYS A 294 18.03 -7.40 -2.92
CA LYS A 294 18.90 -6.24 -3.13
C LYS A 294 18.25 -4.90 -2.75
N ARG A 295 16.97 -4.89 -2.37
CA ARG A 295 16.18 -3.67 -2.15
C ARG A 295 16.09 -2.76 -3.39
N VAL A 296 16.16 -3.35 -4.58
CA VAL A 296 16.07 -2.66 -5.87
C VAL A 296 14.72 -2.98 -6.50
N MET A 297 13.88 -1.97 -6.72
CA MET A 297 12.61 -2.13 -7.41
C MET A 297 12.84 -1.98 -8.92
N VAL A 298 12.78 -3.09 -9.64
CA VAL A 298 12.81 -3.13 -11.10
C VAL A 298 11.40 -3.36 -11.59
N GLN A 299 10.82 -2.40 -12.29
CA GLN A 299 9.54 -2.59 -12.99
C GLN A 299 9.76 -3.47 -14.20
N ARG A 300 9.04 -4.58 -14.27
CA ARG A 300 9.01 -5.46 -15.45
C ARG A 300 8.24 -4.77 -16.58
N LEU A 301 8.74 -4.87 -17.79
CA LEU A 301 8.09 -4.40 -19.01
C LEU A 301 7.42 -5.57 -19.76
N TYR A 302 6.95 -6.54 -19.00
CA TYR A 302 6.11 -7.65 -19.44
C TYR A 302 5.14 -8.05 -18.33
N LYS A 303 3.96 -8.54 -18.73
CA LYS A 303 2.87 -8.86 -17.81
C LYS A 303 2.85 -10.36 -17.50
N LEU A 304 3.01 -10.72 -16.22
CA LEU A 304 2.82 -12.11 -15.77
C LEU A 304 1.36 -12.57 -16.00
N PRO A 305 1.11 -13.86 -16.32
CA PRO A 305 -0.21 -14.36 -16.68
C PRO A 305 -1.32 -14.06 -15.67
N ASN A 306 -1.04 -14.19 -14.37
CA ASN A 306 -2.01 -13.97 -13.30
C ASN A 306 -1.98 -12.53 -12.72
N ASN A 307 -1.36 -11.57 -13.40
CA ASN A 307 -1.39 -10.18 -12.98
C ASN A 307 -2.70 -9.52 -13.41
N ARG A 308 -3.52 -9.04 -12.46
CA ARG A 308 -4.84 -8.45 -12.68
C ARG A 308 -4.88 -6.92 -12.64
N LEU A 309 -3.72 -6.27 -12.53
CA LEU A 309 -3.67 -4.81 -12.54
C LEU A 309 -4.34 -4.26 -13.80
N ASP A 310 -5.06 -3.17 -13.63
CA ASP A 310 -5.72 -2.42 -14.70
C ASP A 310 -4.88 -1.24 -15.24
N VAL A 311 -3.59 -1.19 -14.87
CA VAL A 311 -2.61 -0.19 -15.34
C VAL A 311 -2.12 -0.43 -16.77
N TYR A 312 -2.57 -1.49 -17.41
CA TYR A 312 -2.22 -1.85 -18.79
C TYR A 312 -3.32 -1.37 -19.73
N PRO A 313 -3.15 -0.25 -20.44
CA PRO A 313 -4.17 0.27 -21.36
C PRO A 313 -4.55 -0.79 -22.41
N THR A 314 -5.84 -0.85 -22.77
CA THR A 314 -6.34 -1.78 -23.81
C THR A 314 -5.62 -1.51 -25.13
N PRO A 315 -4.99 -2.49 -25.78
CA PRO A 315 -4.18 -2.25 -26.95
C PRO A 315 -4.96 -2.01 -28.23
N PRO A 316 -4.39 -1.33 -29.20
CA PRO A 316 -4.60 -1.65 -30.61
C PRO A 316 -4.02 -3.05 -30.90
N THR A 317 -4.74 -3.82 -31.68
CA THR A 317 -4.52 -5.20 -32.10
C THR A 317 -3.06 -5.68 -32.14
N LYS A 318 -2.76 -6.78 -31.44
CA LYS A 318 -1.54 -7.58 -31.32
C LYS A 318 -0.54 -7.09 -30.27
N ARG A 319 -0.75 -7.51 -29.03
CA ARG A 319 0.27 -7.35 -27.98
C ARG A 319 0.74 -8.70 -27.48
N ASN A 320 2.05 -8.86 -27.39
CA ASN A 320 2.69 -9.97 -26.73
C ASN A 320 2.84 -9.72 -25.21
N PHE A 321 2.18 -8.70 -24.66
CA PHE A 321 2.31 -8.30 -23.26
C PHE A 321 3.77 -8.13 -22.81
N GLY A 322 4.67 -7.66 -23.71
CA GLY A 322 6.08 -7.45 -23.44
C GLY A 322 6.96 -8.69 -23.57
N TYR A 323 6.40 -9.84 -23.98
CA TYR A 323 7.16 -11.04 -24.34
C TYR A 323 7.64 -10.91 -25.79
N LEU A 324 8.93 -10.65 -25.99
CA LEU A 324 9.51 -10.41 -27.30
C LEU A 324 10.15 -11.72 -27.82
N THR A 325 9.75 -12.15 -29.00
CA THR A 325 10.34 -13.34 -29.66
C THR A 325 11.47 -12.90 -30.59
N ILE A 326 12.67 -13.34 -30.32
CA ILE A 326 13.88 -13.08 -31.10
C ILE A 326 14.27 -14.35 -31.85
N GLU A 327 14.36 -14.25 -33.18
CA GLU A 327 14.71 -15.34 -34.07
C GLU A 327 16.16 -15.23 -34.54
N GLU A 328 16.80 -16.37 -34.77
CA GLU A 328 18.18 -16.47 -35.27
C GLU A 328 18.37 -15.72 -36.59
N GLY A 329 19.47 -15.00 -36.72
CA GLY A 329 19.83 -14.27 -37.93
C GLY A 329 19.07 -12.99 -38.23
N LYS A 330 18.09 -12.59 -37.38
CA LYS A 330 17.33 -11.35 -37.55
C LYS A 330 17.87 -10.23 -36.69
N GLN A 331 17.66 -8.99 -37.15
CA GLN A 331 18.03 -7.77 -36.40
C GLN A 331 16.74 -7.11 -35.87
N TYR A 332 16.82 -6.57 -34.65
CA TYR A 332 15.71 -5.89 -34.01
C TYR A 332 16.18 -4.61 -33.32
N THR A 333 15.25 -3.68 -33.15
CA THR A 333 15.44 -2.53 -32.26
C THR A 333 14.33 -2.54 -31.21
N VAL A 334 14.70 -2.63 -29.94
CA VAL A 334 13.79 -2.40 -28.84
C VAL A 334 13.94 -0.95 -28.39
N THR A 335 12.81 -0.24 -28.25
CA THR A 335 12.80 1.11 -27.70
C THR A 335 11.96 1.14 -26.43
N ILE A 336 12.52 1.69 -25.34
CA ILE A 336 11.83 1.93 -24.09
C ILE A 336 11.68 3.44 -23.90
N ILE A 337 10.43 3.89 -23.65
CA ILE A 337 10.11 5.30 -23.40
C ILE A 337 9.49 5.37 -22.00
N ALA A 338 10.13 6.11 -21.10
CA ALA A 338 9.64 6.41 -19.75
C ALA A 338 9.22 7.88 -19.69
N GLU A 339 7.97 8.13 -19.31
CA GLU A 339 7.35 9.46 -19.30
C GLU A 339 6.84 9.82 -17.90
N ASP A 340 7.00 11.08 -17.52
CA ASP A 340 6.33 11.68 -16.38
C ASP A 340 4.90 12.11 -16.74
N PHE A 341 4.15 12.67 -15.77
CA PHE A 341 2.79 13.13 -16.00
C PHE A 341 2.72 14.41 -16.87
N LYS A 342 3.78 15.19 -17.00
CA LYS A 342 3.87 16.39 -17.86
C LYS A 342 4.15 16.02 -19.31
N GLY A 343 4.67 14.81 -19.58
CA GLY A 343 5.07 14.31 -20.88
C GLY A 343 6.57 14.48 -21.16
N ASN A 344 7.38 14.86 -20.15
CA ASN A 344 8.84 14.80 -20.31
C ASN A 344 9.25 13.32 -20.39
N ALA A 345 10.13 12.97 -21.32
CA ALA A 345 10.43 11.58 -21.65
C ALA A 345 11.92 11.27 -21.69
N THR A 346 12.27 10.08 -21.23
CA THR A 346 13.56 9.45 -21.43
C THR A 346 13.41 8.23 -22.34
N THR A 347 14.20 8.18 -23.40
CA THR A 347 14.17 7.12 -24.42
C THR A 347 15.45 6.30 -24.36
N ILE A 348 15.34 4.97 -24.42
CA ILE A 348 16.45 4.02 -24.52
C ILE A 348 16.26 3.17 -25.76
N ASN A 349 17.25 3.13 -26.64
CA ASN A 349 17.31 2.27 -27.82
C ASN A 349 18.26 1.10 -27.58
N ILE A 350 17.81 -0.11 -27.88
CA ILE A 350 18.50 -1.37 -27.62
C ILE A 350 18.54 -2.14 -28.95
N PRO A 351 19.66 -2.09 -29.69
CA PRO A 351 19.84 -2.93 -30.86
C PRO A 351 20.07 -4.39 -30.42
N ILE A 352 19.41 -5.32 -31.10
CA ILE A 352 19.45 -6.76 -30.79
C ILE A 352 19.79 -7.54 -32.05
N GLU A 353 20.80 -8.40 -31.97
CA GLU A 353 21.10 -9.42 -32.95
C GLU A 353 20.51 -10.75 -32.50
N GLY A 354 19.65 -11.34 -33.34
CA GLY A 354 19.13 -12.68 -33.15
C GLY A 354 20.25 -13.71 -33.33
N LYS A 355 20.89 -14.08 -32.23
CA LYS A 355 22.05 -14.95 -32.21
C LYS A 355 22.14 -15.76 -30.93
N ARG A 356 22.40 -17.07 -31.07
CA ARG A 356 22.67 -17.96 -29.95
C ARG A 356 24.17 -17.91 -29.59
N GLU A 357 24.42 -17.57 -28.34
CA GLU A 357 25.77 -17.64 -27.76
C GLU A 357 26.01 -18.98 -27.06
N ILE A 358 27.28 -19.31 -26.77
CA ILE A 358 27.59 -20.42 -25.87
C ILE A 358 27.08 -20.07 -24.46
N LEU A 359 26.13 -20.86 -23.95
CA LEU A 359 25.54 -20.61 -22.65
C LEU A 359 26.56 -20.82 -21.52
N LYS A 360 26.90 -19.74 -20.82
CA LYS A 360 27.83 -19.74 -19.67
C LYS A 360 27.11 -19.81 -18.34
N THR A 361 25.93 -19.19 -18.25
CA THR A 361 25.16 -19.10 -17.01
C THR A 361 23.74 -19.60 -17.26
N PRO A 362 23.47 -20.90 -17.08
CA PRO A 362 22.13 -21.46 -17.19
C PRO A 362 21.26 -21.03 -16.02
N ARG A 363 19.95 -21.09 -16.20
CA ARG A 363 18.98 -20.94 -15.11
C ARG A 363 19.15 -22.13 -14.15
N PRO A 364 19.26 -21.87 -12.82
CA PRO A 364 19.33 -22.94 -11.85
C PRO A 364 18.02 -23.77 -11.85
N GLU A 365 18.15 -25.05 -11.61
CA GLU A 365 16.97 -25.89 -11.41
C GLU A 365 16.17 -25.40 -10.21
N PRO A 366 14.82 -25.39 -10.31
CA PRO A 366 13.96 -24.99 -9.20
C PRO A 366 14.20 -25.86 -7.97
N LYS A 367 14.42 -25.23 -6.82
CA LYS A 367 14.59 -25.93 -5.54
C LYS A 367 13.25 -26.07 -4.83
N GLY A 368 12.70 -27.28 -4.81
CA GLY A 368 11.43 -27.53 -4.12
C GLY A 368 11.07 -29.00 -4.16
N ASN A 369 10.20 -29.43 -3.24
CA ASN A 369 9.68 -30.79 -3.17
C ASN A 369 8.18 -30.87 -3.53
N LYS A 370 7.54 -29.71 -3.74
CA LYS A 370 6.12 -29.60 -4.09
C LYS A 370 5.92 -28.64 -5.25
N GLN A 371 5.13 -29.06 -6.24
CA GLN A 371 4.62 -28.17 -7.27
C GLN A 371 3.39 -27.44 -6.73
N VAL A 372 3.44 -26.11 -6.63
CA VAL A 372 2.30 -25.27 -6.26
C VAL A 372 1.76 -24.61 -7.53
N VAL A 373 0.50 -24.91 -7.85
CA VAL A 373 -0.18 -24.40 -9.05
C VAL A 373 -0.99 -23.16 -8.68
N ALA A 374 -0.72 -22.03 -9.32
CA ALA A 374 -1.30 -20.73 -8.97
C ALA A 374 -2.83 -20.68 -9.18
N THR A 375 -3.37 -21.41 -10.16
CA THR A 375 -4.77 -21.32 -10.59
C THR A 375 -5.72 -22.30 -9.90
N ARG A 376 -5.28 -22.99 -8.85
CA ARG A 376 -6.09 -23.90 -8.05
C ARG A 376 -5.71 -23.87 -6.58
N ASP A 377 -6.57 -24.43 -5.74
CA ASP A 377 -6.27 -24.73 -4.35
C ASP A 377 -5.17 -25.79 -4.24
N ASN A 378 -4.24 -25.57 -3.32
CA ASN A 378 -3.17 -26.52 -3.00
C ASN A 378 -3.21 -26.84 -1.50
N TYR A 379 -3.30 -28.12 -1.16
CA TYR A 379 -3.29 -28.60 0.21
C TYR A 379 -2.20 -29.65 0.39
N TYR A 380 -1.41 -29.49 1.44
CA TYR A 380 -0.32 -30.39 1.80
C TYR A 380 -0.46 -30.78 3.28
N GLU A 381 -0.79 -32.05 3.51
CA GLU A 381 -0.68 -32.67 4.82
C GLU A 381 0.78 -33.05 5.07
N LEU A 382 1.28 -32.78 6.27
CA LEU A 382 2.65 -33.02 6.71
C LEU A 382 2.63 -33.74 8.06
N ASP A 383 3.75 -34.34 8.48
CA ASP A 383 3.85 -35.10 9.73
C ASP A 383 3.45 -34.28 10.97
N HIS A 384 3.75 -32.97 10.96
CA HIS A 384 3.52 -32.09 12.10
C HIS A 384 2.58 -30.92 11.81
N GLY A 385 1.71 -31.01 10.81
CA GLY A 385 0.76 -29.97 10.47
C GLY A 385 0.34 -29.96 9.03
N SER A 386 -0.13 -28.82 8.54
CA SER A 386 -0.57 -28.70 7.15
C SER A 386 -0.36 -27.30 6.57
N VAL A 387 -0.42 -27.22 5.25
CA VAL A 387 -0.37 -25.95 4.50
C VAL A 387 -1.51 -25.93 3.49
N TYR A 388 -2.32 -24.87 3.50
CA TYR A 388 -3.37 -24.63 2.52
C TYR A 388 -3.15 -23.30 1.82
N LEU A 389 -2.91 -23.35 0.50
CA LEU A 389 -2.76 -22.18 -0.35
C LEU A 389 -3.99 -22.11 -1.28
N PRO A 390 -4.89 -21.13 -1.08
CA PRO A 390 -6.02 -20.91 -1.98
C PRO A 390 -5.56 -20.61 -3.41
N GLU A 391 -6.42 -20.88 -4.39
CA GLU A 391 -6.18 -20.45 -5.78
C GLU A 391 -5.84 -18.96 -5.83
N ASN A 392 -4.99 -18.56 -6.76
CA ASN A 392 -4.48 -17.19 -6.93
C ASN A 392 -3.72 -16.63 -5.70
N THR A 393 -3.15 -17.52 -4.86
CA THR A 393 -2.16 -17.13 -3.85
C THR A 393 -0.83 -16.75 -4.49
N LEU A 394 -0.48 -17.39 -5.60
CA LEU A 394 0.73 -17.11 -6.38
C LEU A 394 0.39 -16.40 -7.70
N TYR A 395 1.38 -15.71 -8.27
CA TYR A 395 1.26 -15.04 -9.57
C TYR A 395 1.62 -15.96 -10.75
N GLU A 396 2.31 -17.06 -10.48
CA GLU A 396 2.72 -18.10 -11.43
C GLU A 396 2.92 -19.43 -10.69
N ASP A 397 3.02 -20.53 -11.42
CA ASP A 397 3.32 -21.84 -10.85
C ASP A 397 4.76 -21.90 -10.33
N VAL A 398 4.96 -22.45 -9.14
CA VAL A 398 6.26 -22.48 -8.47
C VAL A 398 6.58 -23.86 -7.89
N GLN A 399 7.80 -24.34 -8.09
CA GLN A 399 8.35 -25.41 -7.26
C GLN A 399 8.73 -24.82 -5.91
N MET A 400 8.17 -25.36 -4.82
CA MET A 400 8.31 -24.80 -3.48
C MET A 400 8.76 -25.85 -2.48
N LEU A 401 9.69 -25.49 -1.60
CA LEU A 401 10.05 -26.33 -0.47
C LEU A 401 8.95 -26.24 0.60
N ILE A 402 8.27 -27.37 0.86
CA ILE A 402 7.26 -27.48 1.91
C ILE A 402 7.63 -28.67 2.80
N THR A 403 7.99 -28.38 4.06
CA THR A 403 8.44 -29.38 5.04
C THR A 403 7.98 -29.03 6.45
N SER A 404 7.86 -30.02 7.33
CA SER A 404 7.55 -29.82 8.75
C SER A 404 8.60 -30.43 9.66
N LYS A 405 8.73 -29.85 10.83
CA LYS A 405 9.37 -30.40 12.05
C LYS A 405 8.37 -30.24 13.20
N LYS A 406 8.66 -30.84 14.34
CA LYS A 406 7.76 -30.80 15.50
C LYS A 406 7.23 -29.39 15.84
N ASP A 407 8.09 -28.38 15.77
CA ASP A 407 7.80 -27.00 16.20
C ASP A 407 7.83 -25.99 15.06
N SER A 408 7.97 -26.44 13.80
CA SER A 408 8.10 -25.52 12.68
C SER A 408 7.64 -26.09 11.35
N ILE A 409 7.14 -25.20 10.48
CA ILE A 409 6.81 -25.50 9.08
C ILE A 409 7.52 -24.51 8.18
N THR A 410 8.20 -25.02 7.16
CA THR A 410 8.76 -24.22 6.08
C THR A 410 7.84 -24.26 4.87
N VAL A 411 7.50 -23.09 4.33
CA VAL A 411 6.68 -22.93 3.13
C VAL A 411 7.41 -21.95 2.22
N GLY A 412 8.15 -22.47 1.24
CA GLY A 412 8.96 -21.66 0.33
C GLY A 412 9.94 -20.75 1.03
N ASP A 413 10.24 -19.62 0.40
CA ASP A 413 11.08 -18.58 0.97
C ASP A 413 10.49 -17.17 0.74
N TYR A 414 11.07 -16.16 1.37
CA TYR A 414 10.58 -14.78 1.35
C TYR A 414 10.77 -14.05 -0.01
N HIS A 415 11.42 -14.66 -0.99
CA HIS A 415 11.59 -14.13 -2.34
C HIS A 415 10.38 -14.43 -3.23
N ILE A 416 9.51 -15.33 -2.81
CA ILE A 416 8.27 -15.66 -3.50
C ILE A 416 7.16 -14.73 -2.98
N PRO A 417 6.51 -13.93 -3.84
CA PRO A 417 5.42 -13.05 -3.41
C PRO A 417 4.10 -13.82 -3.26
N ALA A 418 3.34 -13.52 -2.21
CA ALA A 418 1.99 -14.03 -2.04
C ALA A 418 0.94 -12.93 -2.29
N GLN A 419 -0.06 -13.21 -3.14
CA GLN A 419 -1.21 -12.33 -3.37
C GLN A 419 -2.27 -12.48 -2.30
N LYS A 420 -2.63 -13.70 -1.94
CA LYS A 420 -3.65 -14.00 -0.93
C LYS A 420 -3.02 -14.49 0.37
N TYR A 421 -3.82 -14.41 1.44
CA TYR A 421 -3.49 -15.12 2.66
C TYR A 421 -3.60 -16.63 2.44
N PHE A 422 -2.68 -17.38 3.01
CA PHE A 422 -2.70 -18.82 3.07
C PHE A 422 -2.63 -19.30 4.54
N THR A 423 -2.97 -20.56 4.78
CA THR A 423 -3.05 -21.11 6.14
C THR A 423 -1.89 -22.05 6.39
N VAL A 424 -1.26 -21.89 7.56
CA VAL A 424 -0.24 -22.79 8.08
C VAL A 424 -0.72 -23.32 9.43
N THR A 425 -0.64 -24.63 9.65
CA THR A 425 -0.98 -25.24 10.93
C THR A 425 0.18 -26.05 11.47
N ILE A 426 0.39 -25.99 12.79
CA ILE A 426 1.30 -26.89 13.52
C ILE A 426 0.46 -27.71 14.50
N LYS A 427 0.61 -29.05 14.49
CA LYS A 427 -0.04 -29.97 15.41
C LYS A 427 0.89 -30.21 16.59
N ASP A 428 0.46 -29.80 17.78
CA ASP A 428 1.12 -30.13 19.05
C ASP A 428 0.08 -30.03 20.19
N ASP A 429 -0.33 -31.18 20.69
CA ASP A 429 -1.31 -31.34 21.77
C ASP A 429 -0.66 -31.43 23.17
N SER A 430 0.64 -31.24 23.28
CA SER A 430 1.38 -31.31 24.56
C SER A 430 1.14 -30.09 25.46
N TYR A 431 0.50 -29.02 24.94
CA TYR A 431 0.26 -27.79 25.71
C TYR A 431 -1.17 -27.75 26.27
N THR A 432 -1.29 -27.30 27.52
CA THR A 432 -2.59 -26.91 28.07
C THR A 432 -3.15 -25.69 27.34
N PRO A 433 -4.48 -25.43 27.34
CA PRO A 433 -5.06 -24.23 26.74
C PRO A 433 -4.46 -22.91 27.26
N GLU A 434 -4.10 -22.87 28.57
CA GLU A 434 -3.47 -21.71 29.19
C GLU A 434 -2.07 -21.47 28.63
N GLU A 435 -1.23 -22.50 28.55
CA GLU A 435 0.10 -22.40 27.93
C GLU A 435 0.01 -22.03 26.44
N ALA A 436 -0.90 -22.67 25.71
CA ALA A 436 -1.13 -22.41 24.27
C ALA A 436 -1.59 -20.97 24.02
N SER A 437 -2.31 -20.34 24.96
CA SER A 437 -2.70 -18.92 24.85
C SER A 437 -1.50 -17.95 24.80
N LYS A 438 -0.32 -18.40 25.26
CA LYS A 438 0.94 -17.66 25.24
C LYS A 438 1.84 -18.04 24.06
N MET A 439 1.34 -18.92 23.17
CA MET A 439 2.08 -19.42 22.02
C MET A 439 1.60 -18.74 20.73
N PHE A 440 2.50 -18.60 19.78
CA PHE A 440 2.20 -18.05 18.45
C PHE A 440 3.20 -18.57 17.41
N LEU A 441 2.82 -18.52 16.14
CA LEU A 441 3.72 -18.76 15.03
C LEU A 441 4.55 -17.50 14.74
N SER A 442 5.86 -17.67 14.64
CA SER A 442 6.79 -16.59 14.34
C SER A 442 7.52 -16.88 13.04
N ARG A 443 7.58 -15.92 12.15
CA ARG A 443 8.35 -16.00 10.90
C ARG A 443 9.49 -14.97 10.93
N GLY A 444 10.74 -15.45 10.98
CA GLY A 444 11.89 -14.55 11.06
C GLY A 444 11.86 -13.57 12.23
N GLY A 445 11.32 -13.98 13.39
CA GLY A 445 11.14 -13.12 14.56
C GLY A 445 9.88 -12.26 14.57
N THR A 446 9.11 -12.24 13.46
CA THR A 446 7.83 -11.51 13.38
C THR A 446 6.70 -12.35 13.94
N TYR A 447 5.85 -11.75 14.78
CA TYR A 447 4.61 -12.33 15.27
C TYR A 447 3.61 -12.54 14.14
N GLU A 448 3.08 -13.77 14.01
CA GLU A 448 1.95 -14.07 13.12
C GLU A 448 0.72 -14.41 13.99
N PRO A 449 -0.43 -13.74 13.79
CA PRO A 449 -1.64 -14.01 14.57
C PRO A 449 -2.02 -15.49 14.52
N THR A 450 -2.09 -16.14 15.68
CA THR A 450 -2.25 -17.59 15.80
C THR A 450 -3.44 -17.92 16.69
N VAL A 451 -4.23 -18.90 16.26
CA VAL A 451 -5.35 -19.46 17.02
C VAL A 451 -5.00 -20.91 17.40
N TYR A 452 -5.17 -21.26 18.68
CA TYR A 452 -5.04 -22.64 19.15
C TYR A 452 -6.42 -23.25 19.36
N LYS A 453 -6.61 -24.43 18.79
CA LYS A 453 -7.81 -25.24 19.01
C LYS A 453 -7.49 -26.72 18.84
N ASP A 454 -7.90 -27.54 19.81
CA ASP A 454 -7.84 -29.00 19.78
C ASP A 454 -6.44 -29.55 19.37
N GLY A 455 -5.37 -29.04 19.97
CA GLY A 455 -3.99 -29.45 19.68
C GLY A 455 -3.40 -28.86 18.40
N VAL A 456 -4.07 -27.90 17.76
CA VAL A 456 -3.63 -27.32 16.49
C VAL A 456 -3.46 -25.80 16.60
N PHE A 457 -2.27 -25.31 16.31
CA PHE A 457 -1.95 -23.90 16.14
C PHE A 457 -2.14 -23.50 14.68
N THR A 458 -3.00 -22.54 14.40
CA THR A 458 -3.36 -22.10 13.05
C THR A 458 -3.04 -20.63 12.87
N ALA A 459 -2.30 -20.29 11.81
CA ALA A 459 -2.06 -18.91 11.41
C ALA A 459 -2.46 -18.69 9.94
N ARG A 460 -3.11 -17.55 9.66
CA ARG A 460 -3.35 -17.04 8.31
C ARG A 460 -2.28 -16.01 7.99
N VAL A 461 -1.41 -16.35 7.05
CA VAL A 461 -0.19 -15.59 6.75
C VAL A 461 -0.14 -15.19 5.27
N ARG A 462 0.66 -14.19 4.93
CA ARG A 462 0.75 -13.64 3.56
C ARG A 462 2.20 -13.48 3.08
N ASN A 463 3.15 -14.09 3.77
CA ASN A 463 4.55 -14.11 3.37
C ASN A 463 5.10 -15.52 3.57
N PHE A 464 5.89 -16.01 2.63
CA PHE A 464 6.53 -17.31 2.71
C PHE A 464 7.76 -17.32 3.61
N GLY A 465 8.20 -18.49 4.01
CA GLY A 465 9.36 -18.73 4.87
C GLY A 465 9.12 -19.82 5.91
N THR A 466 9.96 -19.85 6.93
CA THR A 466 9.83 -20.80 8.05
C THR A 466 9.03 -20.19 9.20
N PHE A 467 7.97 -20.85 9.59
CA PHE A 467 7.10 -20.53 10.72
C PHE A 467 7.47 -21.43 11.88
N THR A 468 7.84 -20.83 13.01
CA THR A 468 8.27 -21.57 14.21
C THR A 468 7.34 -21.22 15.36
N LEU A 469 6.91 -22.23 16.12
CA LEU A 469 6.10 -22.06 17.32
C LEU A 469 6.94 -21.42 18.42
N ARG A 470 6.47 -20.33 19.01
CA ARG A 470 7.16 -19.54 20.03
C ARG A 470 6.24 -19.26 21.21
N LYS A 471 6.81 -19.11 22.41
CA LYS A 471 6.10 -18.76 23.63
C LYS A 471 6.55 -17.38 24.13
N ASP A 472 5.60 -16.54 24.52
CA ASP A 472 5.86 -15.26 25.18
C ASP A 472 5.11 -15.16 26.50
N VAL A 473 5.84 -15.05 27.58
CA VAL A 473 5.32 -14.90 28.95
C VAL A 473 5.76 -13.59 29.61
N THR A 474 6.41 -12.72 28.82
CA THR A 474 6.99 -11.47 29.31
C THR A 474 6.05 -10.32 29.02
N ALA A 475 5.62 -9.62 30.04
CA ALA A 475 4.75 -8.47 29.90
C ALA A 475 5.50 -7.25 29.30
N PRO A 476 4.80 -6.37 28.56
CA PRO A 476 5.37 -5.11 28.09
C PRO A 476 5.91 -4.26 29.25
N THR A 477 7.01 -3.56 29.01
CA THR A 477 7.60 -2.60 29.95
C THR A 477 7.13 -1.20 29.65
N LEU A 478 6.81 -0.44 30.71
CA LEU A 478 6.36 0.94 30.66
C LEU A 478 7.37 1.83 31.40
N LYS A 479 7.86 2.89 30.74
CA LYS A 479 8.82 3.84 31.32
C LYS A 479 8.32 5.27 31.20
N ALA A 480 8.02 5.93 32.32
CA ALA A 480 7.71 7.34 32.35
C ALA A 480 8.90 8.17 31.82
N VAL A 481 8.60 9.19 30.99
CA VAL A 481 9.61 10.02 30.32
C VAL A 481 9.76 11.37 31.01
N ASN A 482 8.64 12.07 31.24
CA ASN A 482 8.63 13.46 31.72
C ASN A 482 7.92 13.64 33.06
N PHE A 483 7.70 12.54 33.79
CA PHE A 483 7.16 12.54 35.15
C PHE A 483 7.77 11.40 35.97
N LYS A 484 7.59 11.45 37.29
CA LYS A 484 8.00 10.41 38.23
C LYS A 484 6.97 10.27 39.33
N ASN A 485 6.93 9.11 40.00
CA ASN A 485 6.10 8.89 41.15
C ASN A 485 6.51 9.84 42.31
N GLY A 486 5.52 10.49 42.96
CA GLY A 486 5.72 11.53 43.98
C GLY A 486 6.23 12.87 43.45
N GLY A 487 6.31 13.03 42.12
CA GLY A 487 6.89 14.23 41.49
C GLY A 487 5.91 15.34 41.16
N ILE A 488 6.46 16.45 40.63
CA ILE A 488 5.70 17.59 40.11
C ILE A 488 5.75 17.55 38.58
N VAL A 489 4.58 17.66 37.93
CA VAL A 489 4.41 17.72 36.48
C VAL A 489 4.07 19.16 36.07
N LYS A 490 4.95 19.77 35.26
CA LYS A 490 4.73 21.11 34.67
C LYS A 490 4.27 21.01 33.21
N ALA A 491 4.65 19.93 32.51
CA ALA A 491 4.33 19.72 31.11
C ALA A 491 2.82 19.53 30.87
N ASP A 492 2.33 19.96 29.73
CA ASP A 492 0.93 19.80 29.31
C ASP A 492 0.61 18.39 28.77
N THR A 493 1.60 17.52 28.76
CA THR A 493 1.45 16.11 28.36
C THR A 493 2.17 15.19 29.32
N LEU A 494 1.65 13.96 29.46
CA LEU A 494 2.40 12.84 30.04
C LEU A 494 2.91 11.96 28.88
N LYS A 495 4.17 11.53 28.97
CA LYS A 495 4.80 10.65 27.99
C LYS A 495 5.34 9.39 28.65
N ILE A 496 5.03 8.22 28.04
CA ILE A 496 5.45 6.90 28.51
C ILE A 496 5.99 6.14 27.31
N LEU A 497 7.22 5.65 27.39
CA LEU A 497 7.75 4.68 26.44
C LEU A 497 7.19 3.31 26.77
N VAL A 498 6.73 2.59 25.75
CA VAL A 498 6.28 1.20 25.85
C VAL A 498 7.17 0.34 24.97
N SER A 499 7.67 -0.77 25.52
CA SER A 499 8.43 -1.75 24.76
C SER A 499 8.03 -3.16 25.14
N ASP A 500 8.01 -4.01 24.14
CA ASP A 500 7.81 -5.44 24.24
C ASP A 500 8.93 -6.16 23.49
N ASN A 501 9.36 -7.32 24.01
CA ASN A 501 10.54 -8.00 23.51
C ASN A 501 10.22 -9.07 22.45
N PHE A 502 8.96 -9.54 22.34
CA PHE A 502 8.70 -10.75 21.58
C PHE A 502 7.42 -10.70 20.73
N SER A 503 6.23 -10.83 21.33
CA SER A 503 4.97 -10.81 20.57
C SER A 503 4.60 -9.39 20.08
N GLY A 504 5.08 -8.38 20.77
CA GLY A 504 4.90 -6.97 20.46
C GLY A 504 3.70 -6.34 21.15
N PHE A 505 3.78 -5.02 21.40
CA PHE A 505 2.72 -4.22 22.00
C PHE A 505 1.41 -4.32 21.19
N SER A 506 0.30 -4.49 21.88
CA SER A 506 -1.05 -4.59 21.29
C SER A 506 -1.92 -3.38 21.60
N SER A 507 -2.11 -3.08 22.91
CA SER A 507 -3.03 -2.02 23.34
C SER A 507 -2.64 -1.46 24.71
N CYS A 508 -3.17 -0.29 25.03
CA CYS A 508 -3.09 0.24 26.38
C CYS A 508 -4.45 0.70 26.89
N SER A 509 -4.63 0.66 28.22
CA SER A 509 -5.75 1.29 28.92
C SER A 509 -5.18 2.04 30.11
N ALA A 510 -5.69 3.24 30.36
CA ALA A 510 -5.20 4.07 31.44
C ALA A 510 -6.35 4.76 32.20
N THR A 511 -6.11 4.98 33.51
CA THR A 511 -7.00 5.77 34.34
C THR A 511 -6.22 6.87 35.07
N LEU A 512 -6.87 7.99 35.28
CA LEU A 512 -6.40 9.09 36.10
C LEU A 512 -7.44 9.38 37.18
N ASN A 513 -7.10 9.20 38.46
CA ASN A 513 -8.03 9.23 39.59
C ASN A 513 -9.27 8.32 39.39
N GLY A 514 -9.05 7.14 38.78
CA GLY A 514 -10.10 6.16 38.49
C GLY A 514 -10.88 6.39 37.19
N GLU A 515 -10.83 7.59 36.60
CA GLU A 515 -11.50 7.89 35.34
C GLU A 515 -10.61 7.51 34.15
N TRP A 516 -11.23 6.90 33.11
CA TRP A 516 -10.48 6.53 31.90
C TRP A 516 -9.96 7.76 31.18
N ILE A 517 -8.71 7.69 30.70
CA ILE A 517 -8.05 8.75 29.92
C ILE A 517 -7.47 8.19 28.64
N LEU A 518 -7.44 9.04 27.59
CA LEU A 518 -6.94 8.70 26.28
C LEU A 518 -5.43 8.87 26.19
N PHE A 519 -4.71 7.77 25.95
CA PHE A 519 -3.32 7.83 25.48
C PHE A 519 -3.26 7.61 23.96
N GLU A 520 -2.65 8.54 23.25
CA GLU A 520 -2.31 8.42 21.83
C GLU A 520 -1.01 7.63 21.69
N TYR A 521 -1.01 6.55 20.92
CA TYR A 521 0.19 5.74 20.66
C TYR A 521 0.87 6.14 19.36
N GLU A 522 2.17 6.45 19.43
CA GLU A 522 3.02 6.71 18.25
C GLU A 522 4.05 5.57 18.09
N PRO A 523 3.85 4.64 17.12
CA PRO A 523 4.72 3.48 16.96
C PRO A 523 6.15 3.81 16.57
N LYS A 524 6.40 4.92 15.85
CA LYS A 524 7.74 5.30 15.36
C LYS A 524 8.73 5.50 16.51
N ASN A 525 8.27 6.05 17.63
CA ASN A 525 9.07 6.27 18.83
C ASN A 525 8.62 5.44 20.04
N LYS A 526 7.64 4.54 19.82
CA LYS A 526 7.06 3.65 20.85
C LYS A 526 6.54 4.43 22.07
N CYS A 527 5.93 5.59 21.83
CA CYS A 527 5.52 6.52 22.88
C CYS A 527 3.99 6.59 23.00
N LEU A 528 3.50 6.50 24.22
CA LEU A 528 2.15 6.82 24.63
C LEU A 528 2.14 8.27 25.11
N THR A 529 1.22 9.10 24.62
CA THR A 529 1.09 10.52 25.01
C THR A 529 -0.34 10.79 25.48
N PHE A 530 -0.48 11.33 26.69
CA PHE A 530 -1.74 11.88 27.21
C PHE A 530 -1.66 13.40 27.22
N HIS A 531 -2.75 14.09 26.92
CA HIS A 531 -2.87 15.54 26.89
C HIS A 531 -3.76 16.02 28.05
N PHE A 532 -3.24 16.89 28.93
CA PHE A 532 -4.01 17.48 30.02
C PHE A 532 -5.15 18.40 29.53
N SER A 533 -5.09 18.88 28.28
CA SER A 533 -6.19 19.61 27.64
C SER A 533 -7.46 18.76 27.45
N ASP A 534 -7.36 17.44 27.58
CA ASP A 534 -8.51 16.53 27.44
C ASP A 534 -9.34 16.40 28.73
N ILE A 535 -8.87 16.98 29.84
CA ILE A 535 -9.55 16.92 31.15
C ILE A 535 -9.63 18.31 31.81
N ASP A 536 -10.52 18.43 32.77
CA ASP A 536 -10.64 19.64 33.60
C ASP A 536 -9.62 19.60 34.75
N THR A 537 -8.50 20.31 34.60
CA THR A 537 -7.44 20.39 35.59
C THR A 537 -7.72 21.34 36.78
N THR A 538 -8.87 22.01 36.79
CA THR A 538 -9.24 22.91 37.91
C THR A 538 -9.79 22.15 39.13
N LYS A 539 -10.22 20.90 38.94
CA LYS A 539 -10.84 20.06 39.99
C LYS A 539 -9.85 19.55 41.03
N THR A 540 -8.63 19.28 40.62
CA THR A 540 -7.55 18.79 41.52
C THR A 540 -6.19 19.01 40.87
N ASP A 541 -5.17 19.17 41.72
CA ASP A 541 -3.77 19.19 41.31
C ASP A 541 -3.05 17.85 41.58
N LYS A 542 -3.67 16.91 42.33
CA LYS A 542 -3.11 15.60 42.72
C LYS A 542 -3.75 14.50 41.89
N TYR A 543 -2.92 13.69 41.30
CA TYR A 543 -3.35 12.65 40.37
C TYR A 543 -2.73 11.30 40.74
N GLU A 544 -3.57 10.25 40.65
CA GLU A 544 -3.17 8.84 40.62
C GLU A 544 -3.33 8.33 39.21
N LEU A 545 -2.23 7.95 38.55
CA LEU A 545 -2.18 7.38 37.21
C LEU A 545 -1.96 5.88 37.29
N ILE A 546 -2.79 5.12 36.59
CA ILE A 546 -2.59 3.69 36.32
C ILE A 546 -2.61 3.45 34.82
N VAL A 547 -1.56 2.88 34.27
CA VAL A 547 -1.46 2.53 32.84
C VAL A 547 -1.17 1.04 32.70
N ASN A 548 -2.01 0.31 31.99
CA ASN A 548 -1.86 -1.08 31.65
C ASN A 548 -1.54 -1.23 30.16
N ALA A 549 -0.40 -1.80 29.84
CA ALA A 549 -0.01 -2.14 28.46
C ALA A 549 -0.14 -3.65 28.26
N LYS A 550 -0.77 -4.05 27.16
CA LYS A 550 -1.00 -5.46 26.80
C LYS A 550 -0.21 -5.80 25.53
N ASP A 551 0.45 -6.97 25.52
CA ASP A 551 1.06 -7.52 24.31
C ASP A 551 0.05 -8.34 23.47
N LYS A 552 0.50 -8.91 22.35
CA LYS A 552 -0.37 -9.64 21.42
C LYS A 552 -0.79 -11.03 21.89
N VAL A 553 -0.15 -11.59 22.92
CA VAL A 553 -0.55 -12.85 23.57
C VAL A 553 -1.17 -12.63 24.96
N GLY A 554 -1.45 -11.36 25.30
CA GLY A 554 -2.25 -10.99 26.47
C GLY A 554 -1.47 -10.89 27.79
N ASN A 555 -0.14 -10.76 27.81
CA ASN A 555 0.59 -10.39 29.02
C ASN A 555 0.40 -8.90 29.28
N ILE A 556 0.28 -8.51 30.58
CA ILE A 556 -0.04 -7.14 30.98
C ILE A 556 1.08 -6.57 31.85
N GLY A 557 1.69 -5.49 31.41
CA GLY A 557 2.58 -4.64 32.18
C GLY A 557 1.85 -3.42 32.74
N THR A 558 2.11 -3.06 34.00
CA THR A 558 1.43 -1.96 34.70
C THR A 558 2.43 -0.91 35.18
N LEU A 559 2.12 0.36 34.91
CA LEU A 559 2.79 1.53 35.51
C LEU A 559 1.81 2.25 36.44
N LYS A 560 2.21 2.51 37.69
CA LYS A 560 1.47 3.32 38.67
C LYS A 560 2.31 4.51 39.09
N ALA A 561 1.70 5.69 39.16
CA ALA A 561 2.37 6.88 39.64
C ALA A 561 1.38 7.86 40.26
N ASN A 562 1.77 8.44 41.40
CA ASN A 562 1.13 9.61 41.99
C ASN A 562 1.97 10.85 41.67
N PHE A 563 1.35 11.96 41.33
CA PHE A 563 2.06 13.22 41.06
C PHE A 563 1.15 14.44 41.27
N THR A 564 1.78 15.61 41.37
CA THR A 564 1.07 16.91 41.41
C THR A 564 1.25 17.62 40.09
N LYS A 565 0.16 18.01 39.41
CA LYS A 565 0.19 18.87 38.20
C LYS A 565 0.15 20.34 38.64
N ILE A 566 1.14 21.11 38.23
CA ILE A 566 1.12 22.56 38.38
C ILE A 566 0.72 23.17 37.06
N THR A 567 -0.36 23.96 37.07
CA THR A 567 -0.75 24.78 35.92
C THR A 567 0.18 26.00 35.93
N THR A 568 1.02 26.14 34.91
CA THR A 568 1.74 27.38 34.68
C THR A 568 0.75 28.36 34.10
N ASN A 569 0.28 29.33 34.93
CA ASN A 569 -0.42 30.49 34.40
C ASN A 569 0.58 31.26 33.54
N ASN A 570 0.41 31.22 32.20
CA ASN A 570 1.08 32.14 31.30
C ASN A 570 0.35 33.48 31.28
#